data_f3336a2e12034d79b7fe2e3b9359780d
#
_entry.id   f3336a2e12034d79b7fe2e3b9359780d
#
_cell.length_a   1.000
_cell.length_b   1.000
_cell.length_c   1.000
_cell.angle_alpha   90.00
_cell.angle_beta   90.00
_cell.angle_gamma   90.00
#
_symmetry.space_group_name_H-M   'P 1'
#
loop_
_entity.id
_entity.type
_entity.pdbx_description
1 polymer ?
#
loop_
_entity_poly.entity_id
_entity_poly.type
_entity_poly.pdbx_seq_one_letter_code
_entity_poly.pdbx_strand_id
1 'polypeptide(L)'
;RIPISILSNPTTMIRNDVQVLKDLGADIFTVALDAATPTLFDRTRGKGVNSPHSWKKYWEVLNDARDIFGNQKFGAHIIVGMGETEYEVLTLVQQLVDLGGHSHMFCFFPEKGSLMDHLPATPRDQWRRVQLARYLIDYAGVRVDHMRFDEEGRVSDFGLPQGELDTIIDAGIAFRTSGCPGKFAEDISACDRPYGDSPPSDVASFPFQPIKKDIKRIRRQLNIRKRAPVEA
;
A
#
# COMPACT_ATOMS: atom_id res chain seq x y z
N ARG A 1 -7.29 -23.48 11.85
CA ARG A 1 -6.06 -23.47 11.05
C ARG A 1 -5.62 -22.02 10.89
N ILE A 2 -4.33 -21.75 11.09
CA ILE A 2 -3.74 -20.42 10.86
C ILE A 2 -3.55 -20.25 9.34
N PRO A 3 -3.99 -19.12 8.75
CA PRO A 3 -3.75 -18.82 7.34
C PRO A 3 -2.26 -18.68 7.04
N ILE A 4 -1.84 -19.18 5.88
CA ILE A 4 -0.46 -19.09 5.40
C ILE A 4 -0.42 -18.09 4.25
N SER A 5 0.28 -16.99 4.45
CA SER A 5 0.57 -15.99 3.41
C SER A 5 2.00 -16.12 2.93
N ILE A 6 2.18 -16.24 1.62
CA ILE A 6 3.49 -16.25 0.97
C ILE A 6 3.81 -14.86 0.47
N LEU A 7 4.99 -14.35 0.82
CA LEU A 7 5.58 -13.18 0.17
C LEU A 7 6.76 -13.63 -0.69
N SER A 8 6.73 -13.29 -1.97
CA SER A 8 7.72 -13.76 -2.94
C SER A 8 8.40 -12.63 -3.71
N ASN A 9 9.69 -12.87 -4.02
CA ASN A 9 10.44 -12.20 -5.09
C ASN A 9 10.48 -13.15 -6.30
N PRO A 10 9.54 -13.04 -7.25
CA PRO A 10 9.26 -14.10 -8.22
C PRO A 10 10.18 -14.11 -9.44
N THR A 11 11.44 -13.70 -9.31
CA THR A 11 12.39 -13.53 -10.44
C THR A 11 12.54 -14.78 -11.28
N THR A 12 12.59 -15.95 -10.66
CA THR A 12 12.77 -17.25 -11.33
C THR A 12 11.52 -18.12 -11.32
N MET A 13 10.44 -17.66 -10.67
CA MET A 13 9.22 -18.45 -10.54
C MET A 13 8.49 -18.57 -11.88
N ILE A 14 7.91 -19.74 -12.12
CA ILE A 14 6.99 -19.99 -13.20
C ILE A 14 5.59 -20.30 -12.62
N ARG A 15 4.57 -20.32 -13.47
CA ARG A 15 3.18 -20.61 -13.07
C ARG A 15 3.03 -21.89 -12.24
N ASN A 16 3.82 -22.94 -12.59
CA ASN A 16 3.80 -24.20 -11.86
C ASN A 16 4.27 -24.05 -10.39
N ASP A 17 5.24 -23.19 -10.12
CA ASP A 17 5.72 -22.95 -8.75
C ASP A 17 4.61 -22.31 -7.89
N VAL A 18 3.85 -21.38 -8.48
CA VAL A 18 2.70 -20.74 -7.84
C VAL A 18 1.61 -21.77 -7.54
N GLN A 19 1.35 -22.70 -8.48
CA GLN A 19 0.39 -23.79 -8.28
C GLN A 19 0.83 -24.74 -7.17
N VAL A 20 2.10 -25.14 -7.16
CA VAL A 20 2.66 -26.01 -6.09
C VAL A 20 2.48 -25.38 -4.71
N LEU A 21 2.75 -24.09 -4.56
CA LEU A 21 2.53 -23.39 -3.29
C LEU A 21 1.07 -23.42 -2.85
N LYS A 22 0.15 -23.27 -3.81
CA LYS A 22 -1.29 -23.40 -3.54
C LYS A 22 -1.68 -24.80 -3.08
N ASP A 23 -1.16 -25.82 -3.75
CA ASP A 23 -1.45 -27.23 -3.46
C ASP A 23 -0.87 -27.67 -2.11
N LEU A 24 0.27 -27.10 -1.71
CA LEU A 24 0.86 -27.27 -0.39
C LEU A 24 0.09 -26.55 0.73
N GLY A 25 -0.95 -25.80 0.38
CA GLY A 25 -1.88 -25.21 1.34
C GLY A 25 -1.61 -23.77 1.69
N ALA A 26 -0.86 -23.02 0.88
CA ALA A 26 -0.81 -21.57 1.00
C ALA A 26 -2.20 -20.97 0.71
N ASP A 27 -2.58 -19.99 1.52
CA ASP A 27 -3.89 -19.36 1.43
C ASP A 27 -3.85 -18.08 0.61
N ILE A 28 -2.72 -17.36 0.64
CA ILE A 28 -2.52 -16.06 -0.01
C ILE A 28 -1.14 -16.00 -0.63
N PHE A 29 -1.06 -15.36 -1.79
CA PHE A 29 0.20 -15.11 -2.47
C PHE A 29 0.41 -13.62 -2.73
N THR A 30 1.52 -13.07 -2.25
CA THR A 30 1.85 -11.65 -2.39
C THR A 30 3.21 -11.50 -3.07
N VAL A 31 3.29 -10.59 -4.02
CA VAL A 31 4.52 -10.25 -4.73
C VAL A 31 5.15 -9.01 -4.09
N ALA A 32 6.44 -9.08 -3.77
CA ALA A 32 7.21 -7.93 -3.30
C ALA A 32 7.55 -7.01 -4.50
N LEU A 33 6.55 -6.32 -5.03
CA LEU A 33 6.70 -5.39 -6.16
C LEU A 33 7.51 -4.16 -5.75
N ASP A 34 7.24 -3.64 -4.58
CA ASP A 34 7.87 -2.55 -3.83
C ASP A 34 7.81 -1.17 -4.52
N ALA A 35 7.92 -1.08 -5.84
CA ALA A 35 7.90 0.18 -6.58
C ALA A 35 6.52 0.45 -7.22
N ALA A 36 6.15 1.72 -7.35
CA ALA A 36 4.87 2.12 -7.94
C ALA A 36 4.88 2.14 -9.49
N THR A 37 6.06 2.22 -10.10
CA THR A 37 6.21 2.32 -11.56
C THR A 37 7.33 1.44 -12.09
N PRO A 38 7.30 1.05 -13.39
CA PRO A 38 8.40 0.30 -14.02
C PRO A 38 9.74 1.03 -13.92
N THR A 39 9.73 2.34 -14.10
CA THR A 39 10.94 3.17 -14.04
C THR A 39 11.56 3.17 -12.64
N LEU A 40 10.73 3.32 -11.62
CA LEU A 40 11.17 3.25 -10.24
C LEU A 40 11.67 1.84 -9.88
N PHE A 41 10.96 0.81 -10.32
CA PHE A 41 11.37 -0.57 -10.14
C PHE A 41 12.75 -0.84 -10.74
N ASP A 42 12.97 -0.44 -11.99
CA ASP A 42 14.26 -0.64 -12.66
C ASP A 42 15.39 0.10 -11.91
N ARG A 43 15.13 1.30 -11.40
CA ARG A 43 16.11 2.10 -10.65
C ARG A 43 16.46 1.52 -9.29
N THR A 44 15.49 0.89 -8.60
CA THR A 44 15.65 0.45 -7.20
C THR A 44 15.83 -1.07 -7.03
N ARG A 45 15.32 -1.86 -7.95
CA ARG A 45 15.33 -3.34 -7.89
C ARG A 45 15.81 -4.01 -9.16
N GLY A 46 15.70 -3.37 -10.31
CA GLY A 46 15.95 -3.95 -11.61
C GLY A 46 17.35 -3.64 -12.16
N LYS A 47 17.40 -3.30 -13.42
CA LYS A 47 18.65 -3.07 -14.16
C LYS A 47 19.51 -1.95 -13.58
N GLY A 48 18.89 -0.90 -13.00
CA GLY A 48 19.61 0.22 -12.43
C GLY A 48 20.51 -0.13 -11.25
N VAL A 49 20.28 -1.27 -10.60
CA VAL A 49 21.11 -1.82 -9.52
C VAL A 49 21.75 -3.15 -9.89
N ASN A 50 21.89 -3.43 -11.19
CA ASN A 50 22.47 -4.67 -11.73
C ASN A 50 21.79 -5.94 -11.20
N SER A 51 20.48 -5.89 -10.95
CA SER A 51 19.70 -7.01 -10.43
C SER A 51 18.99 -7.76 -11.56
N PRO A 52 18.73 -9.07 -11.42
CA PRO A 52 17.99 -9.87 -12.39
C PRO A 52 16.47 -9.64 -12.32
N HIS A 53 15.98 -8.82 -11.40
CA HIS A 53 14.55 -8.58 -11.23
C HIS A 53 13.97 -7.81 -12.41
N SER A 54 12.75 -8.14 -12.81
CA SER A 54 12.05 -7.54 -13.96
C SER A 54 10.61 -7.21 -13.60
N TRP A 55 10.20 -5.98 -13.83
CA TRP A 55 8.81 -5.53 -13.67
C TRP A 55 7.82 -6.44 -14.39
N LYS A 56 8.13 -6.76 -15.67
CA LYS A 56 7.29 -7.66 -16.48
C LYS A 56 7.11 -9.02 -15.83
N LYS A 57 8.20 -9.62 -15.32
CA LYS A 57 8.17 -10.93 -14.66
C LYS A 57 7.37 -10.92 -13.37
N TYR A 58 7.46 -9.85 -12.61
CA TYR A 58 6.69 -9.68 -11.36
C TYR A 58 5.18 -9.61 -11.64
N TRP A 59 4.78 -8.87 -12.67
CA TRP A 59 3.39 -8.79 -13.10
C TRP A 59 2.88 -10.11 -13.72
N GLU A 60 3.72 -10.84 -14.45
CA GLU A 60 3.39 -12.17 -14.97
C GLU A 60 3.00 -13.11 -13.82
N VAL A 61 3.86 -13.19 -12.78
CA VAL A 61 3.60 -14.06 -11.62
C VAL A 61 2.43 -13.54 -10.76
N LEU A 62 2.24 -12.23 -10.68
CA LEU A 62 1.06 -11.65 -10.01
C LEU A 62 -0.25 -12.08 -10.70
N ASN A 63 -0.28 -12.09 -12.04
CA ASN A 63 -1.42 -12.58 -12.81
C ASN A 63 -1.61 -14.09 -12.64
N ASP A 64 -0.54 -14.88 -12.62
CA ASP A 64 -0.61 -16.31 -12.30
C ASP A 64 -1.20 -16.54 -10.90
N ALA A 65 -0.78 -15.73 -9.92
CA ALA A 65 -1.32 -15.80 -8.57
C ALA A 65 -2.81 -15.43 -8.52
N ARG A 66 -3.25 -14.42 -9.27
CA ARG A 66 -4.67 -14.09 -9.41
C ARG A 66 -5.48 -15.30 -9.90
N ASP A 67 -5.01 -15.94 -10.96
CA ASP A 67 -5.74 -17.04 -11.59
C ASP A 67 -5.78 -18.31 -10.69
N ILE A 68 -4.71 -18.53 -9.91
CA ILE A 68 -4.56 -19.73 -9.07
C ILE A 68 -5.17 -19.55 -7.68
N PHE A 69 -4.93 -18.41 -7.02
CA PHE A 69 -5.41 -18.16 -5.66
C PHE A 69 -6.82 -17.55 -5.63
N GLY A 70 -7.19 -16.81 -6.68
CA GLY A 70 -8.50 -16.19 -6.82
C GLY A 70 -8.63 -14.85 -6.09
N ASN A 71 -9.82 -14.29 -6.15
CA ASN A 71 -10.16 -12.97 -5.65
C ASN A 71 -9.80 -12.80 -4.17
N GLN A 72 -9.22 -11.65 -3.81
CA GLN A 72 -8.77 -11.27 -2.46
C GLN A 72 -7.67 -12.17 -1.84
N LYS A 73 -7.09 -13.10 -2.61
CA LYS A 73 -6.05 -14.01 -2.12
C LYS A 73 -4.71 -13.83 -2.82
N PHE A 74 -4.54 -12.74 -3.52
CA PHE A 74 -3.28 -12.31 -4.12
C PHE A 74 -3.10 -10.81 -3.98
N GLY A 75 -1.86 -10.33 -4.12
CA GLY A 75 -1.60 -8.90 -4.03
C GLY A 75 -0.13 -8.53 -4.16
N ALA A 76 0.17 -7.27 -3.85
CA ALA A 76 1.52 -6.76 -3.91
C ALA A 76 1.89 -5.94 -2.66
N HIS A 77 3.16 -6.03 -2.28
CA HIS A 77 3.79 -5.07 -1.38
C HIS A 77 4.25 -3.85 -2.17
N ILE A 78 4.10 -2.67 -1.60
CA ILE A 78 4.47 -1.38 -2.18
C ILE A 78 5.19 -0.56 -1.10
N ILE A 79 6.36 -0.02 -1.41
CA ILE A 79 7.08 0.92 -0.55
C ILE A 79 6.78 2.32 -1.05
N VAL A 80 6.27 3.18 -0.19
CA VAL A 80 5.89 4.56 -0.51
C VAL A 80 6.98 5.51 -0.06
N GLY A 81 7.41 6.42 -0.93
CA GLY A 81 8.38 7.48 -0.64
C GLY A 81 9.77 7.25 -1.22
N MET A 82 9.91 6.38 -2.22
CA MET A 82 11.18 6.15 -2.93
C MET A 82 11.40 7.09 -4.14
N GLY A 83 10.48 8.05 -4.36
CA GLY A 83 10.57 9.05 -5.41
C GLY A 83 9.43 9.01 -6.45
N GLU A 84 8.40 8.25 -6.18
CA GLU A 84 7.13 8.26 -6.91
C GLU A 84 6.21 9.38 -6.39
N THR A 85 5.20 9.73 -7.21
CA THR A 85 4.10 10.60 -6.81
C THR A 85 3.00 9.81 -6.08
N GLU A 86 2.14 10.51 -5.32
CA GLU A 86 0.95 9.88 -4.71
C GLU A 86 -0.01 9.34 -5.79
N TYR A 87 -0.13 10.03 -6.92
CA TYR A 87 -0.92 9.59 -8.06
C TYR A 87 -0.43 8.24 -8.62
N GLU A 88 0.87 8.06 -8.79
CA GLU A 88 1.46 6.80 -9.27
C GLU A 88 1.19 5.64 -8.31
N VAL A 89 1.37 5.85 -7.00
CA VAL A 89 1.06 4.83 -5.97
C VAL A 89 -0.41 4.45 -6.02
N LEU A 90 -1.30 5.44 -6.02
CA LEU A 90 -2.74 5.19 -5.95
C LEU A 90 -3.29 4.60 -7.25
N THR A 91 -2.67 4.91 -8.39
CA THR A 91 -2.97 4.24 -9.67
C THR A 91 -2.61 2.76 -9.60
N LEU A 92 -1.45 2.41 -9.04
CA LEU A 92 -1.09 1.01 -8.83
C LEU A 92 -2.04 0.30 -7.86
N VAL A 93 -2.42 0.96 -6.75
CA VAL A 93 -3.42 0.42 -5.81
C VAL A 93 -4.74 0.14 -6.53
N GLN A 94 -5.23 1.08 -7.36
CA GLN A 94 -6.45 0.90 -8.14
C GLN A 94 -6.34 -0.29 -9.11
N GLN A 95 -5.22 -0.42 -9.81
CA GLN A 95 -4.99 -1.56 -10.71
C GLN A 95 -5.06 -2.89 -9.98
N LEU A 96 -4.49 -2.99 -8.78
CA LEU A 96 -4.56 -4.21 -7.96
C LEU A 96 -5.99 -4.52 -7.54
N VAL A 97 -6.74 -3.52 -7.11
CA VAL A 97 -8.16 -3.68 -6.70
C VAL A 97 -9.04 -4.06 -7.89
N ASP A 98 -8.83 -3.43 -9.05
CA ASP A 98 -9.58 -3.76 -10.29
C ASP A 98 -9.32 -5.21 -10.76
N LEU A 99 -8.15 -5.77 -10.45
CA LEU A 99 -7.83 -7.18 -10.68
C LEU A 99 -8.41 -8.12 -9.60
N GLY A 100 -9.02 -7.58 -8.55
CA GLY A 100 -9.50 -8.32 -7.40
C GLY A 100 -8.42 -8.69 -6.38
N GLY A 101 -7.26 -8.05 -6.47
CA GLY A 101 -6.15 -8.20 -5.53
C GLY A 101 -6.16 -7.15 -4.42
N HIS A 102 -5.04 -7.06 -3.73
CA HIS A 102 -4.87 -6.10 -2.64
C HIS A 102 -3.49 -5.46 -2.65
N SER A 103 -3.38 -4.32 -1.98
CA SER A 103 -2.13 -3.64 -1.72
C SER A 103 -1.74 -3.74 -0.24
N HIS A 104 -0.47 -4.00 0.02
CA HIS A 104 0.13 -3.86 1.35
C HIS A 104 1.25 -2.83 1.28
N MET A 105 1.10 -1.73 2.03
CA MET A 105 2.00 -0.59 1.89
C MET A 105 2.95 -0.47 3.07
N PHE A 106 4.17 -0.07 2.75
CA PHE A 106 5.23 0.26 3.69
C PHE A 106 5.68 1.70 3.48
N CYS A 107 5.94 2.39 4.58
CA CYS A 107 6.54 3.72 4.56
C CYS A 107 8.05 3.57 4.38
N PHE A 108 8.62 4.18 3.34
CA PHE A 108 10.07 4.18 3.17
C PHE A 108 10.75 4.96 4.30
N PHE A 109 11.80 4.38 4.84
CA PHE A 109 12.80 5.09 5.63
C PHE A 109 14.20 4.63 5.20
N PRO A 110 15.20 5.55 5.19
CA PRO A 110 16.56 5.21 4.75
C PRO A 110 17.25 4.33 5.78
N GLU A 111 17.62 3.12 5.38
CA GLU A 111 18.40 2.23 6.24
C GLU A 111 19.88 2.52 6.04
N LYS A 112 20.60 2.79 7.13
CA LYS A 112 22.03 3.12 7.10
C LYS A 112 22.85 2.00 6.46
N GLY A 113 23.69 2.36 5.49
CA GLY A 113 24.53 1.44 4.74
C GLY A 113 23.84 0.81 3.52
N SER A 114 22.55 1.11 3.26
CA SER A 114 21.90 0.77 2.00
C SER A 114 22.25 1.76 0.89
N LEU A 115 22.04 1.37 -0.37
CA LEU A 115 22.24 2.28 -1.52
C LEU A 115 21.30 3.49 -1.51
N MET A 116 20.27 3.46 -0.67
CA MET A 116 19.27 4.53 -0.54
C MET A 116 19.35 5.27 0.80
N ASP A 117 20.39 5.09 1.58
CA ASP A 117 20.56 5.73 2.91
C ASP A 117 20.70 7.27 2.84
N HIS A 118 21.02 7.79 1.67
CA HIS A 118 21.11 9.22 1.38
C HIS A 118 19.76 9.88 1.05
N LEU A 119 18.70 9.10 0.83
CA LEU A 119 17.37 9.63 0.53
C LEU A 119 16.66 10.09 1.81
N PRO A 120 15.77 11.09 1.74
CA PRO A 120 14.94 11.46 2.88
C PRO A 120 13.92 10.36 3.20
N ALA A 121 13.58 10.21 4.48
CA ALA A 121 12.42 9.40 4.87
C ALA A 121 11.12 10.00 4.30
N THR A 122 10.13 9.17 4.07
CA THR A 122 8.81 9.59 3.55
C THR A 122 8.21 10.69 4.43
N PRO A 123 7.83 11.85 3.87
CA PRO A 123 7.12 12.89 4.60
C PRO A 123 5.81 12.36 5.20
N ARG A 124 5.50 12.75 6.45
CA ARG A 124 4.32 12.24 7.15
C ARG A 124 3.00 12.65 6.53
N ASP A 125 2.93 13.81 5.94
CA ASP A 125 1.76 14.28 5.20
C ASP A 125 1.50 13.45 3.94
N GLN A 126 2.53 13.13 3.16
CA GLN A 126 2.46 12.20 2.03
C GLN A 126 1.95 10.83 2.49
N TRP A 127 2.60 10.26 3.52
CA TRP A 127 2.20 8.95 4.04
C TRP A 127 0.74 8.92 4.48
N ARG A 128 0.27 9.95 5.21
CA ARG A 128 -1.13 10.03 5.66
C ARG A 128 -2.13 10.15 4.52
N ARG A 129 -1.82 10.96 3.49
CA ARG A 129 -2.71 11.08 2.32
C ARG A 129 -2.80 9.75 1.57
N VAL A 130 -1.67 9.07 1.35
CA VAL A 130 -1.65 7.77 0.68
C VAL A 130 -2.38 6.70 1.49
N GLN A 131 -2.18 6.62 2.82
CA GLN A 131 -2.92 5.69 3.68
C GLN A 131 -4.44 5.90 3.57
N LEU A 132 -4.88 7.16 3.65
CA LEU A 132 -6.31 7.49 3.57
C LEU A 132 -6.88 7.14 2.20
N ALA A 133 -6.23 7.60 1.12
CA ALA A 133 -6.67 7.35 -0.24
C ALA A 133 -6.71 5.84 -0.57
N ARG A 134 -5.68 5.09 -0.18
CA ARG A 134 -5.66 3.64 -0.34
C ARG A 134 -6.84 2.98 0.39
N TYR A 135 -7.12 3.38 1.64
CA TYR A 135 -8.27 2.85 2.37
C TYR A 135 -9.59 3.14 1.66
N LEU A 136 -9.74 4.33 1.08
CA LEU A 136 -10.93 4.70 0.31
C LEU A 136 -11.11 3.83 -0.94
N ILE A 137 -10.01 3.51 -1.62
CA ILE A 137 -10.03 2.63 -2.80
C ILE A 137 -10.35 1.19 -2.37
N ASP A 138 -9.68 0.66 -1.35
CA ASP A 138 -9.82 -0.74 -0.94
C ASP A 138 -11.18 -1.06 -0.28
N TYR A 139 -11.77 -0.09 0.46
CA TYR A 139 -12.89 -0.39 1.36
C TYR A 139 -14.11 0.54 1.23
N ALA A 140 -13.97 1.73 0.66
CA ALA A 140 -15.06 2.69 0.52
C ALA A 140 -15.57 2.84 -0.92
N GLY A 141 -15.01 2.06 -1.87
CA GLY A 141 -15.44 2.08 -3.27
C GLY A 141 -15.10 3.38 -4.02
N VAL A 142 -14.25 4.23 -3.45
CA VAL A 142 -13.76 5.42 -4.14
C VAL A 142 -12.73 5.00 -5.18
N ARG A 143 -12.79 5.60 -6.36
CA ARG A 143 -11.81 5.33 -7.41
C ARG A 143 -10.80 6.45 -7.52
N VAL A 144 -9.59 6.12 -7.95
CA VAL A 144 -8.50 7.10 -8.13
C VAL A 144 -8.87 8.20 -9.14
N ASP A 145 -9.68 7.88 -10.14
CA ASP A 145 -10.18 8.84 -11.14
C ASP A 145 -11.24 9.81 -10.58
N HIS A 146 -11.80 9.55 -9.40
CA HIS A 146 -12.67 10.49 -8.67
C HIS A 146 -11.87 11.43 -7.76
N MET A 147 -10.59 11.14 -7.53
CA MET A 147 -9.71 11.99 -6.73
C MET A 147 -9.13 13.12 -7.58
N ARG A 148 -8.67 14.19 -6.93
CA ARG A 148 -7.93 15.25 -7.61
C ARG A 148 -6.50 15.31 -7.07
N PHE A 149 -5.58 15.63 -7.95
CA PHE A 149 -4.16 15.75 -7.65
C PHE A 149 -3.69 17.15 -8.02
N ASP A 150 -2.69 17.64 -7.31
CA ASP A 150 -1.99 18.88 -7.67
C ASP A 150 -0.92 18.63 -8.76
N GLU A 151 -0.20 19.68 -9.13
CA GLU A 151 0.83 19.63 -10.17
C GLU A 151 2.01 18.69 -9.82
N GLU A 152 2.23 18.44 -8.54
CA GLU A 152 3.23 17.50 -8.04
C GLU A 152 2.68 16.08 -7.86
N GLY A 153 1.45 15.83 -8.24
CA GLY A 153 0.78 14.53 -8.13
C GLY A 153 0.38 14.15 -6.70
N ARG A 154 0.23 15.13 -5.80
CA ARG A 154 -0.26 14.91 -4.43
C ARG A 154 -1.78 14.97 -4.39
N VAL A 155 -2.41 14.13 -3.57
CA VAL A 155 -3.86 14.18 -3.38
C VAL A 155 -4.29 15.53 -2.80
N SER A 156 -5.08 16.25 -3.57
CA SER A 156 -5.71 17.53 -3.18
C SER A 156 -7.20 17.39 -2.84
N ASP A 157 -7.84 16.32 -3.32
CA ASP A 157 -9.24 15.98 -3.06
C ASP A 157 -9.42 14.47 -3.11
N PHE A 158 -10.07 13.91 -2.12
CA PHE A 158 -10.27 12.46 -1.97
C PHE A 158 -11.53 11.94 -2.68
N GLY A 159 -12.26 12.77 -3.38
CA GLY A 159 -13.47 12.35 -4.12
C GLY A 159 -14.68 12.05 -3.23
N LEU A 160 -14.69 12.48 -1.97
CA LEU A 160 -15.79 12.31 -1.03
C LEU A 160 -16.27 13.63 -0.44
N PRO A 161 -17.56 13.72 -0.03
CA PRO A 161 -18.04 14.82 0.78
C PRO A 161 -17.26 14.94 2.10
N GLN A 162 -16.98 16.18 2.54
CA GLN A 162 -16.12 16.44 3.71
C GLN A 162 -16.60 15.73 4.97
N GLY A 163 -17.93 15.64 5.20
CA GLY A 163 -18.49 14.97 6.39
C GLY A 163 -18.23 13.46 6.42
N GLU A 164 -18.27 12.79 5.25
CA GLU A 164 -17.96 11.38 5.12
C GLU A 164 -16.45 11.16 5.33
N LEU A 165 -15.63 11.99 4.72
CA LEU A 165 -14.18 11.95 4.88
C LEU A 165 -13.77 12.15 6.34
N ASP A 166 -14.39 13.11 7.03
CA ASP A 166 -14.17 13.37 8.46
C ASP A 166 -14.54 12.17 9.32
N THR A 167 -15.64 11.48 9.01
CA THR A 167 -16.07 10.27 9.71
C THR A 167 -15.03 9.15 9.56
N ILE A 168 -14.50 8.95 8.35
CA ILE A 168 -13.47 7.92 8.08
C ILE A 168 -12.17 8.27 8.81
N ILE A 169 -11.76 9.55 8.79
CA ILE A 169 -10.56 10.00 9.50
C ILE A 169 -10.71 9.77 11.01
N ASP A 170 -11.86 10.11 11.57
CA ASP A 170 -12.13 9.97 13.01
C ASP A 170 -12.25 8.51 13.45
N ALA A 171 -12.72 7.63 12.57
CA ALA A 171 -12.69 6.19 12.80
C ALA A 171 -11.25 5.66 12.92
N GLY A 172 -10.28 6.27 12.25
CA GLY A 172 -8.85 5.96 12.39
C GLY A 172 -8.38 4.67 11.73
N ILE A 173 -9.28 3.84 11.21
CA ILE A 173 -8.97 2.52 10.63
C ILE A 173 -8.03 2.65 9.43
N ALA A 174 -8.19 3.69 8.62
CA ALA A 174 -7.35 3.97 7.46
C ALA A 174 -5.85 4.10 7.79
N PHE A 175 -5.51 4.42 9.03
CA PHE A 175 -4.15 4.68 9.48
C PHE A 175 -3.53 3.52 10.26
N ARG A 176 -4.23 2.41 10.35
CA ARG A 176 -3.66 1.18 10.91
C ARG A 176 -2.69 0.53 9.93
N THR A 177 -1.80 -0.31 10.48
CA THR A 177 -0.96 -1.18 9.66
C THR A 177 -1.85 -1.96 8.70
N SER A 178 -1.58 -1.84 7.40
CA SER A 178 -2.29 -2.60 6.39
C SER A 178 -1.78 -4.04 6.45
N GLY A 179 -2.49 -4.93 7.09
CA GLY A 179 -2.15 -6.35 7.08
C GLY A 179 -2.28 -6.95 5.69
N CYS A 180 -1.55 -8.04 5.42
CA CYS A 180 -1.88 -8.87 4.27
C CYS A 180 -3.36 -9.25 4.41
N PRO A 181 -4.18 -9.07 3.39
CA PRO A 181 -5.56 -9.52 3.44
C PRO A 181 -5.52 -11.04 3.44
N GLY A 182 -6.09 -11.60 4.33
CA GLY A 182 -6.22 -13.00 4.55
C GLY A 182 -7.31 -13.16 5.53
N LYS A 183 -8.27 -12.30 5.42
CA LYS A 183 -9.45 -12.31 6.25
C LYS A 183 -10.24 -13.56 5.93
N PHE A 184 -9.89 -14.62 6.61
CA PHE A 184 -10.75 -15.79 6.78
C PHE A 184 -11.73 -15.58 7.94
N ALA A 185 -11.51 -14.54 8.74
CA ALA A 185 -12.46 -14.04 9.73
C ALA A 185 -12.47 -12.50 9.61
N GLU A 186 -13.64 -11.90 9.64
CA GLU A 186 -13.87 -10.46 9.44
C GLU A 186 -13.06 -9.57 10.40
N ASP A 187 -12.60 -10.11 11.52
CA ASP A 187 -11.95 -9.36 12.58
C ASP A 187 -10.43 -9.54 12.66
N ILE A 188 -9.82 -10.38 11.82
CA ILE A 188 -8.39 -10.68 11.93
C ILE A 188 -7.65 -10.07 10.76
N SER A 189 -6.95 -8.98 11.02
CA SER A 189 -5.87 -8.50 10.17
C SER A 189 -4.73 -9.54 10.20
N ALA A 190 -4.33 -10.07 9.06
CA ALA A 190 -3.32 -11.12 8.99
C ALA A 190 -1.93 -10.65 9.42
N CYS A 191 -1.68 -9.34 9.47
CA CYS A 191 -0.41 -8.78 9.89
C CYS A 191 -0.62 -7.43 10.57
N ASP A 192 -0.83 -7.43 11.87
CA ASP A 192 -0.82 -6.23 12.72
C ASP A 192 0.58 -6.03 13.35
N ARG A 193 1.64 -6.13 12.53
CA ARG A 193 2.98 -5.92 13.07
C ARG A 193 3.16 -4.47 13.50
N PRO A 194 3.40 -4.19 14.80
CA PRO A 194 3.91 -2.90 15.21
C PRO A 194 5.27 -2.69 14.54
N TYR A 195 5.49 -1.49 14.03
CA TYR A 195 6.76 -1.12 13.41
C TYR A 195 7.15 -1.91 12.15
N GLY A 196 6.18 -2.48 11.44
CA GLY A 196 6.43 -3.21 10.20
C GLY A 196 6.92 -2.32 9.05
N ASP A 197 6.62 -1.03 9.13
CA ASP A 197 6.88 -0.02 8.11
C ASP A 197 7.65 1.21 8.65
N SER A 198 8.17 1.14 9.87
CA SER A 198 8.90 2.26 10.48
C SER A 198 9.64 1.82 11.75
N PRO A 199 10.69 2.57 12.16
CA PRO A 199 11.36 2.31 13.43
C PRO A 199 10.45 2.61 14.63
N PRO A 200 10.69 1.98 15.79
CA PRO A 200 9.89 2.18 17.00
C PRO A 200 9.81 3.64 17.48
N SER A 201 10.83 4.44 17.16
CA SER A 201 10.90 5.87 17.50
C SER A 201 9.98 6.75 16.65
N ASP A 202 9.52 6.26 15.50
CA ASP A 202 8.71 7.03 14.54
C ASP A 202 7.62 6.17 13.90
N VAL A 203 6.53 5.96 14.62
CA VAL A 203 5.42 5.10 14.21
C VAL A 203 4.72 5.69 12.99
N ALA A 204 4.90 5.04 11.84
CA ALA A 204 4.26 5.40 10.59
C ALA A 204 2.81 4.91 10.52
N SER A 205 2.55 3.67 10.91
CA SER A 205 1.21 3.08 10.96
C SER A 205 0.87 2.62 12.38
N PHE A 206 -0.41 2.65 12.72
CA PHE A 206 -0.86 2.27 14.06
C PHE A 206 -1.17 0.77 14.09
N PRO A 207 -0.55 -0.02 14.99
CA PRO A 207 -0.86 -1.45 15.13
C PRO A 207 -2.22 -1.70 15.79
N PHE A 208 -2.73 -0.70 16.51
CA PHE A 208 -4.01 -0.73 17.22
C PHE A 208 -4.91 0.42 16.75
N GLN A 209 -6.16 0.41 17.17
CA GLN A 209 -7.10 1.50 16.92
C GLN A 209 -6.53 2.82 17.46
N PRO A 210 -6.33 3.85 16.62
CA PRO A 210 -5.89 5.17 17.06
C PRO A 210 -6.83 5.77 18.08
N ILE A 211 -6.28 6.32 19.16
CA ILE A 211 -7.07 7.04 20.17
C ILE A 211 -7.25 8.52 19.76
N LYS A 212 -8.12 9.26 20.46
CA LYS A 212 -8.41 10.68 20.15
C LYS A 212 -7.16 11.57 20.01
N LYS A 213 -6.11 11.31 20.79
CA LYS A 213 -4.83 12.05 20.68
C LYS A 213 -4.13 11.75 19.36
N ASP A 214 -4.16 10.51 18.92
CA ASP A 214 -3.55 10.07 17.65
C ASP A 214 -4.34 10.66 16.47
N ILE A 215 -5.68 10.62 16.51
CA ILE A 215 -6.52 11.22 15.47
C ILE A 215 -6.21 12.72 15.33
N LYS A 216 -6.07 13.45 16.45
CA LYS A 216 -5.68 14.86 16.42
C LYS A 216 -4.29 15.07 15.76
N ARG A 217 -3.34 14.14 15.98
CA ARG A 217 -2.02 14.16 15.32
C ARG A 217 -2.16 13.86 13.83
N ILE A 218 -2.91 12.82 13.45
CA ILE A 218 -3.18 12.42 12.07
C ILE A 218 -3.78 13.59 11.28
N ARG A 219 -4.81 14.25 11.80
CA ARG A 219 -5.44 15.40 11.14
C ARG A 219 -4.45 16.54 10.88
N ARG A 220 -3.52 16.82 11.80
CA ARG A 220 -2.44 17.80 11.58
C ARG A 220 -1.45 17.33 10.50
N GLN A 221 -1.15 16.02 10.45
CA GLN A 221 -0.24 15.44 9.47
C GLN A 221 -0.86 15.37 8.07
N LEU A 222 -2.16 15.13 7.95
CA LEU A 222 -2.87 15.15 6.66
C LEU A 222 -2.77 16.50 5.95
N ASN A 223 -2.62 17.59 6.72
CA ASN A 223 -2.49 18.95 6.19
C ASN A 223 -3.54 19.29 5.10
N ILE A 224 -4.74 18.73 5.23
CA ILE A 224 -5.85 19.00 4.33
C ILE A 224 -6.31 20.44 4.62
N ARG A 225 -6.12 21.35 3.68
CA ARG A 225 -6.72 22.68 3.75
C ARG A 225 -8.24 22.52 3.77
N LYS A 226 -8.88 23.02 4.83
CA LYS A 226 -10.35 23.09 4.84
C LYS A 226 -10.78 23.84 3.59
N ARG A 227 -11.60 23.21 2.75
CA ARG A 227 -12.27 23.93 1.67
C ARG A 227 -13.04 25.10 2.26
N ALA A 228 -12.88 26.28 1.69
CA ALA A 228 -13.85 27.34 1.92
C ALA A 228 -15.24 26.82 1.56
N PRO A 229 -16.28 27.16 2.33
CA PRO A 229 -17.65 26.81 1.95
C PRO A 229 -17.88 27.26 0.52
N VAL A 230 -18.37 26.36 -0.33
CA VAL A 230 -18.90 26.77 -1.64
C VAL A 230 -20.13 27.59 -1.30
N GLU A 231 -20.03 28.90 -1.52
CA GLU A 231 -21.21 29.77 -1.42
C GLU A 231 -22.23 29.26 -2.45
N ALA A 232 -23.42 28.94 -1.96
CA ALA A 232 -24.52 28.36 -2.71
C ALA A 232 -25.20 29.44 -3.60
#